data_9e4783f0bbbd660173c743d5d83616fd
#
_entry.id   9e4783f0bbbd660173c743d5d83616fd
#
_cell.length_a   1.000
_cell.length_b   1.000
_cell.length_c   1.000
_cell.angle_alpha   90.00
_cell.angle_beta   90.00
_cell.angle_gamma   90.00
#
_symmetry.space_group_name_H-M   'P 1'
#
loop_
_entity.id
_entity.type
_entity.pdbx_description
1 polymer ?
#
loop_
_entity_poly.entity_id
_entity_poly.type
_entity_poly.pdbx_seq_one_letter_code
_entity_poly.pdbx_strand_id
1 'polypeptide(L)'
;MPRTTPIRALLAGAALLALGASASAAEQYFPLQSYRVGPYAAGGTGFFGGFIDYLNLVNSRDGGVNGVKLTWSEGETQYEVERGVEVYERLKSRPGIAAWNPLSVGIAYAMIDRITADKVPLITINHGRTDSTDGRVFPYVFPLLLNPYSETSGIVEYLAGREGGLDRLKGKTIAVLYHGSPYGKETIPIYDLLAKRYGFKVEQIEVPHPGNEQQSQWLAIRRLKPDYVVLRGWGVMNPVALKTAQKTGFPAGRIVGNVWSNSEEDVIPAGEAAKGYVAITTQASGAQYPVIQEIVRAVYDKGAGNLADRKRIGSVYHNLGVLNGILNVEAVRIAQERFGHRTLTGDEVRWGFEHLRLDEARVAALGAKGLFHSINVTCANHEGEGRVTFQQWDGAKWTVVSDWIKPDWATLRPIIEASSTAYAKEHGLTPRDCAAEERADAQSGKRAAADVK
;
A
#
# COMPACT_ATOMS: atom_id res chain seq x y z
N MET A 1 94.75 31.33 -4.28
CA MET A 1 93.46 31.91 -3.88
C MET A 1 92.38 31.03 -4.51
N PRO A 2 91.71 30.16 -3.73
CA PRO A 2 90.56 29.40 -4.25
C PRO A 2 89.26 30.10 -3.90
N ARG A 3 88.37 30.15 -4.90
CA ARG A 3 86.96 30.65 -4.80
C ARG A 3 86.05 29.60 -4.25
N THR A 4 85.36 29.90 -3.17
CA THR A 4 84.28 29.10 -2.58
C THR A 4 82.98 29.38 -3.31
N THR A 5 82.33 28.35 -3.84
CA THR A 5 80.98 28.39 -4.39
C THR A 5 79.99 27.86 -3.34
N PRO A 6 78.88 28.53 -3.04
CA PRO A 6 77.89 28.00 -2.11
C PRO A 6 76.90 27.04 -2.81
N ILE A 7 76.66 25.87 -2.21
CA ILE A 7 75.68 24.89 -2.57
C ILE A 7 74.25 25.40 -2.20
N ARG A 8 73.42 25.56 -3.24
CA ARG A 8 71.99 25.85 -3.03
C ARG A 8 71.23 24.52 -2.75
N ALA A 9 70.72 24.41 -1.53
CA ALA A 9 69.80 23.32 -1.18
C ALA A 9 68.43 23.55 -1.82
N LEU A 10 68.01 22.68 -2.70
CA LEU A 10 66.66 22.59 -3.25
C LEU A 10 65.76 21.87 -2.21
N LEU A 11 64.88 22.57 -1.57
CA LEU A 11 63.73 22.02 -0.82
C LEU A 11 62.66 21.61 -1.82
N ALA A 12 62.51 20.32 -2.07
CA ALA A 12 61.41 19.72 -2.81
C ALA A 12 60.19 19.65 -1.87
N GLY A 13 59.25 20.58 -2.01
CA GLY A 13 57.95 20.53 -1.36
C GLY A 13 57.08 19.44 -2.00
N ALA A 14 56.88 18.34 -1.28
CA ALA A 14 55.90 17.33 -1.64
C ALA A 14 54.50 17.90 -1.29
N ALA A 15 53.78 18.40 -2.31
CA ALA A 15 52.36 18.70 -2.20
C ALA A 15 51.59 17.37 -2.17
N LEU A 16 51.14 16.94 -1.01
CA LEU A 16 50.13 15.89 -0.87
C LEU A 16 48.83 16.43 -1.46
N LEU A 17 48.54 16.04 -2.70
CA LEU A 17 47.21 16.10 -3.28
C LEU A 17 46.34 15.07 -2.52
N ALA A 18 45.63 15.52 -1.48
CA ALA A 18 44.53 14.79 -0.92
C ALA A 18 43.43 14.74 -1.99
N LEU A 19 43.42 13.66 -2.79
CA LEU A 19 42.24 13.28 -3.56
C LEU A 19 41.13 12.98 -2.55
N GLY A 20 40.36 13.99 -2.26
CA GLY A 20 39.07 13.84 -1.60
C GLY A 20 38.20 13.01 -2.53
N ALA A 21 38.19 11.69 -2.36
CA ALA A 21 37.12 10.86 -2.89
C ALA A 21 35.83 11.48 -2.37
N SER A 22 35.11 12.19 -3.24
CA SER A 22 33.74 12.61 -2.95
C SER A 22 32.98 11.33 -2.69
N ALA A 23 32.81 10.97 -1.41
CA ALA A 23 31.92 9.88 -1.03
C ALA A 23 30.57 10.23 -1.64
N SER A 24 30.14 9.48 -2.65
CA SER A 24 28.79 9.61 -3.19
C SER A 24 27.85 9.55 -1.99
N ALA A 25 27.03 10.59 -1.84
CA ALA A 25 26.05 10.62 -0.73
C ALA A 25 25.24 9.34 -0.79
N ALA A 26 25.10 8.68 0.36
CA ALA A 26 24.33 7.43 0.43
C ALA A 26 22.87 7.70 0.01
N GLU A 27 22.36 6.85 -0.86
CA GLU A 27 20.98 6.97 -1.38
C GLU A 27 20.19 5.68 -1.15
N GLN A 28 18.93 5.80 -0.79
CA GLN A 28 17.97 4.69 -0.79
C GLN A 28 16.99 4.90 -1.94
N TYR A 29 16.87 3.91 -2.81
CA TYR A 29 16.16 4.05 -4.08
C TYR A 29 14.77 3.40 -4.06
N PHE A 30 13.76 4.13 -4.55
CA PHE A 30 12.38 3.68 -4.71
C PHE A 30 12.01 3.64 -6.20
N PRO A 31 12.07 2.49 -6.86
CA PRO A 31 11.49 2.34 -8.20
C PRO A 31 9.97 2.32 -8.11
N LEU A 32 9.31 3.13 -8.94
CA LEU A 32 7.85 3.28 -8.95
C LEU A 32 7.29 2.79 -10.28
N GLN A 33 6.47 1.74 -10.23
CA GLN A 33 5.70 1.25 -11.38
C GLN A 33 4.35 1.96 -11.41
N SER A 34 4.36 3.22 -11.85
CA SER A 34 3.18 4.06 -11.85
C SER A 34 2.30 3.85 -13.09
N TYR A 35 1.09 4.39 -13.03
CA TYR A 35 0.22 4.55 -14.18
C TYR A 35 -0.51 5.89 -14.05
N ARG A 36 -0.14 6.82 -14.96
CA ARG A 36 -0.62 8.20 -15.00
C ARG A 36 -1.55 8.45 -16.17
N VAL A 37 -1.73 7.44 -17.04
CA VAL A 37 -2.59 7.50 -18.23
C VAL A 37 -3.54 6.31 -18.27
N GLY A 38 -4.63 6.43 -19.08
CA GLY A 38 -5.61 5.37 -19.24
C GLY A 38 -6.72 5.35 -18.18
N PRO A 39 -7.55 4.29 -18.15
CA PRO A 39 -8.78 4.23 -17.36
C PRO A 39 -8.57 4.23 -15.85
N TYR A 40 -7.36 3.98 -15.38
CA TYR A 40 -6.98 3.89 -13.97
C TYR A 40 -6.13 5.10 -13.49
N ALA A 41 -5.84 6.03 -14.40
CA ALA A 41 -4.94 7.17 -14.16
C ALA A 41 -5.34 8.05 -12.97
N ALA A 42 -6.63 8.19 -12.72
CA ALA A 42 -7.11 9.01 -11.60
C ALA A 42 -6.58 8.49 -10.26
N GLY A 43 -6.77 7.19 -9.98
CA GLY A 43 -6.26 6.56 -8.77
C GLY A 43 -4.74 6.49 -8.73
N GLY A 44 -4.10 6.08 -9.84
CA GLY A 44 -2.63 6.02 -9.93
C GLY A 44 -1.97 7.37 -9.70
N THR A 45 -2.52 8.45 -10.28
CA THR A 45 -2.00 9.81 -10.08
C THR A 45 -2.12 10.23 -8.61
N GLY A 46 -3.26 9.98 -7.96
CA GLY A 46 -3.43 10.30 -6.54
C GLY A 46 -2.42 9.57 -5.67
N PHE A 47 -2.35 8.25 -5.80
CA PHE A 47 -1.48 7.41 -4.99
C PHE A 47 0.01 7.71 -5.19
N PHE A 48 0.51 7.63 -6.41
CA PHE A 48 1.95 7.88 -6.67
C PHE A 48 2.31 9.35 -6.42
N GLY A 49 1.36 10.28 -6.61
CA GLY A 49 1.52 11.68 -6.22
C GLY A 49 1.80 11.81 -4.73
N GLY A 50 0.93 11.26 -3.90
CA GLY A 50 1.10 11.29 -2.44
C GLY A 50 2.37 10.60 -1.97
N PHE A 51 2.74 9.47 -2.60
CA PHE A 51 3.97 8.77 -2.26
C PHE A 51 5.21 9.63 -2.54
N ILE A 52 5.32 10.21 -3.73
CA ILE A 52 6.44 11.07 -4.11
C ILE A 52 6.46 12.34 -3.24
N ASP A 53 5.31 12.92 -2.95
CA ASP A 53 5.20 14.11 -2.10
C ASP A 53 5.76 13.83 -0.69
N TYR A 54 5.51 12.63 -0.13
CA TYR A 54 6.09 12.24 1.15
C TYR A 54 7.60 12.03 1.07
N LEU A 55 8.13 11.40 0.02
CA LEU A 55 9.59 11.28 -0.19
C LEU A 55 10.25 12.65 -0.32
N ASN A 56 9.61 13.58 -1.03
CA ASN A 56 10.04 14.99 -1.13
C ASN A 56 10.03 15.68 0.23
N LEU A 57 8.99 15.47 1.04
CA LEU A 57 8.91 16.03 2.38
C LEU A 57 10.09 15.56 3.24
N VAL A 58 10.33 14.25 3.30
CA VAL A 58 11.44 13.68 4.10
C VAL A 58 12.80 14.23 3.63
N ASN A 59 13.03 14.29 2.33
CA ASN A 59 14.27 14.87 1.81
C ASN A 59 14.42 16.37 2.12
N SER A 60 13.34 17.15 2.00
CA SER A 60 13.41 18.60 2.20
C SER A 60 13.43 19.01 3.66
N ARG A 61 12.80 18.26 4.55
CA ARG A 61 12.72 18.51 5.98
C ARG A 61 13.91 17.92 6.73
N ASP A 62 14.25 16.65 6.43
CA ASP A 62 15.17 15.84 7.24
C ASP A 62 16.51 15.56 6.51
N GLY A 63 16.65 15.94 5.24
CA GLY A 63 17.81 15.60 4.43
C GLY A 63 17.86 14.12 4.04
N GLY A 64 16.74 13.40 4.10
CA GLY A 64 16.59 11.95 3.92
C GLY A 64 16.36 11.24 5.23
N VAL A 65 16.56 9.92 5.25
CA VAL A 65 16.44 9.09 6.46
C VAL A 65 17.81 8.89 7.07
N ASN A 66 18.03 9.46 8.26
CA ASN A 66 19.33 9.40 8.94
C ASN A 66 20.52 9.84 8.06
N GLY A 67 20.31 10.88 7.24
CA GLY A 67 21.33 11.39 6.29
C GLY A 67 21.44 10.61 4.97
N VAL A 68 20.67 9.55 4.77
CA VAL A 68 20.57 8.81 3.50
C VAL A 68 19.46 9.40 2.66
N LYS A 69 19.79 9.98 1.51
CA LYS A 69 18.84 10.63 0.61
C LYS A 69 17.88 9.62 -0.02
N LEU A 70 16.61 9.95 -0.12
CA LEU A 70 15.62 9.16 -0.84
C LEU A 70 15.61 9.57 -2.32
N THR A 71 15.72 8.59 -3.21
CA THR A 71 15.65 8.82 -4.65
C THR A 71 14.62 7.89 -5.28
N TRP A 72 14.05 8.26 -6.44
CA TRP A 72 13.07 7.46 -7.14
C TRP A 72 13.16 7.64 -8.65
N SER A 73 12.57 6.72 -9.36
CA SER A 73 12.28 6.82 -10.79
C SER A 73 10.92 6.22 -11.07
N GLU A 74 10.12 6.87 -11.90
CA GLU A 74 8.85 6.35 -12.36
C GLU A 74 9.00 5.62 -13.70
N GLY A 75 8.29 4.50 -13.82
CA GLY A 75 8.04 3.82 -15.08
C GLY A 75 6.54 3.69 -15.32
N GLU A 76 6.04 4.26 -16.43
CA GLU A 76 4.63 4.19 -16.81
C GLU A 76 4.28 2.79 -17.29
N THR A 77 3.32 2.14 -16.61
CA THR A 77 2.89 0.77 -16.92
C THR A 77 1.55 0.72 -17.65
N GLN A 78 0.76 1.78 -17.63
CA GLN A 78 -0.63 1.81 -18.09
C GLN A 78 -1.52 0.72 -17.45
N TYR A 79 -1.09 0.21 -16.28
CA TYR A 79 -1.72 -0.91 -15.58
C TYR A 79 -1.57 -2.28 -16.31
N GLU A 80 -0.68 -2.36 -17.32
CA GLU A 80 -0.45 -3.58 -18.12
C GLU A 80 0.65 -4.44 -17.51
N VAL A 81 0.44 -5.77 -17.45
CA VAL A 81 1.35 -6.70 -16.76
C VAL A 81 2.72 -6.76 -17.45
N GLU A 82 2.73 -6.89 -18.77
CA GLU A 82 3.96 -6.98 -19.58
C GLU A 82 4.81 -5.72 -19.40
N ARG A 83 4.21 -4.54 -19.40
CA ARG A 83 4.90 -3.28 -19.14
C ARG A 83 5.42 -3.19 -17.72
N GLY A 84 4.65 -3.71 -16.73
CA GLY A 84 5.09 -3.79 -15.35
C GLY A 84 6.36 -4.62 -15.21
N VAL A 85 6.41 -5.78 -15.86
CA VAL A 85 7.61 -6.63 -15.87
C VAL A 85 8.79 -5.95 -16.57
N GLU A 86 8.57 -5.28 -17.72
CA GLU A 86 9.60 -4.51 -18.41
C GLU A 86 10.17 -3.39 -17.56
N VAL A 87 9.32 -2.61 -16.91
CA VAL A 87 9.74 -1.52 -16.00
C VAL A 87 10.57 -2.08 -14.85
N TYR A 88 10.18 -3.22 -14.28
CA TYR A 88 10.96 -3.89 -13.26
C TYR A 88 12.37 -4.25 -13.75
N GLU A 89 12.47 -5.00 -14.83
CA GLU A 89 13.76 -5.44 -15.36
C GLU A 89 14.69 -4.27 -15.68
N ARG A 90 14.15 -3.16 -16.16
CA ARG A 90 14.91 -1.94 -16.47
C ARG A 90 15.40 -1.22 -15.22
N LEU A 91 14.61 -1.15 -14.16
CA LEU A 91 14.93 -0.35 -12.97
C LEU A 91 15.67 -1.13 -11.88
N LYS A 92 15.59 -2.47 -11.87
CA LYS A 92 16.17 -3.32 -10.82
C LYS A 92 17.69 -3.32 -10.76
N SER A 93 18.36 -2.88 -11.82
CA SER A 93 19.83 -2.82 -11.87
C SER A 93 20.43 -1.72 -10.99
N ARG A 94 19.62 -0.74 -10.55
CA ARG A 94 20.09 0.34 -9.68
C ARG A 94 20.23 -0.18 -8.23
N PRO A 95 21.39 0.05 -7.59
CA PRO A 95 21.62 -0.42 -6.20
C PRO A 95 20.74 0.31 -5.19
N GLY A 96 20.57 -0.30 -4.02
CA GLY A 96 19.87 0.30 -2.90
C GLY A 96 18.35 0.40 -3.06
N ILE A 97 17.75 -0.57 -3.76
CA ILE A 97 16.28 -0.64 -3.87
C ILE A 97 15.69 -0.91 -2.48
N ALA A 98 14.82 -0.01 -2.02
CA ALA A 98 14.09 -0.18 -0.77
C ALA A 98 12.92 -1.16 -0.92
N ALA A 99 12.02 -0.89 -1.86
CA ALA A 99 10.85 -1.71 -2.11
C ALA A 99 10.23 -1.41 -3.48
N TRP A 100 9.44 -2.37 -3.99
CA TRP A 100 8.58 -2.22 -5.18
C TRP A 100 7.13 -2.01 -4.76
N ASN A 101 6.48 -1.04 -5.40
CA ASN A 101 5.09 -0.67 -5.11
C ASN A 101 4.30 -0.58 -6.43
N PRO A 102 3.88 -1.71 -7.05
CA PRO A 102 3.28 -1.70 -8.39
C PRO A 102 1.84 -1.18 -8.42
N LEU A 103 1.14 -1.18 -7.30
CA LEU A 103 -0.28 -0.85 -7.19
C LEU A 103 -1.16 -1.56 -8.26
N SER A 104 -0.84 -2.80 -8.56
CA SER A 104 -1.55 -3.64 -9.53
C SER A 104 -1.41 -5.10 -9.13
N VAL A 105 -2.55 -5.78 -8.98
CA VAL A 105 -2.58 -7.22 -8.62
C VAL A 105 -1.96 -8.07 -9.71
N GLY A 106 -2.26 -7.79 -10.98
CA GLY A 106 -1.69 -8.55 -12.09
C GLY A 106 -0.18 -8.44 -12.16
N ILE A 107 0.37 -7.22 -12.03
CA ILE A 107 1.81 -6.98 -11.99
C ILE A 107 2.41 -7.64 -10.74
N ALA A 108 1.80 -7.47 -9.57
CA ALA A 108 2.30 -8.06 -8.32
C ALA A 108 2.44 -9.59 -8.43
N TYR A 109 1.43 -10.27 -8.98
CA TYR A 109 1.48 -11.72 -9.17
C TYR A 109 2.60 -12.17 -10.11
N ALA A 110 2.77 -11.46 -11.23
CA ALA A 110 3.84 -11.74 -12.19
C ALA A 110 5.25 -11.50 -11.63
N MET A 111 5.33 -10.78 -10.51
CA MET A 111 6.61 -10.35 -9.92
C MET A 111 7.08 -11.24 -8.75
N ILE A 112 6.22 -12.05 -8.13
CA ILE A 112 6.52 -12.76 -6.87
C ILE A 112 7.83 -13.55 -6.94
N ASP A 113 8.01 -14.37 -7.97
CA ASP A 113 9.22 -15.20 -8.10
C ASP A 113 10.47 -14.33 -8.35
N ARG A 114 10.33 -13.29 -9.17
CA ARG A 114 11.42 -12.36 -9.50
C ARG A 114 11.91 -11.60 -8.27
N ILE A 115 10.99 -10.96 -7.56
CA ILE A 115 11.35 -10.15 -6.39
C ILE A 115 11.90 -11.01 -5.25
N THR A 116 11.43 -12.25 -5.15
CA THR A 116 11.93 -13.21 -4.16
C THR A 116 13.38 -13.62 -4.51
N ALA A 117 13.66 -13.91 -5.78
CA ALA A 117 15.02 -14.21 -6.25
C ALA A 117 15.97 -13.01 -6.13
N ASP A 118 15.48 -11.81 -6.44
CA ASP A 118 16.24 -10.56 -6.35
C ASP A 118 16.32 -10.00 -4.91
N LYS A 119 15.57 -10.61 -3.96
CA LYS A 119 15.50 -10.22 -2.55
C LYS A 119 15.07 -8.77 -2.34
N VAL A 120 14.01 -8.37 -3.02
CA VAL A 120 13.45 -7.02 -2.95
C VAL A 120 12.03 -7.06 -2.37
N PRO A 121 11.70 -6.31 -1.32
CA PRO A 121 10.33 -6.24 -0.81
C PRO A 121 9.33 -5.74 -1.85
N LEU A 122 8.22 -6.46 -2.01
CA LEU A 122 7.08 -6.09 -2.84
C LEU A 122 5.92 -5.65 -1.94
N ILE A 123 5.52 -4.40 -2.06
CA ILE A 123 4.46 -3.84 -1.26
C ILE A 123 3.17 -3.83 -2.07
N THR A 124 2.18 -4.56 -1.58
CA THR A 124 0.84 -4.64 -2.19
C THR A 124 -0.19 -4.05 -1.21
N ILE A 125 -0.04 -2.76 -0.91
CA ILE A 125 -0.91 -2.06 0.05
C ILE A 125 -2.38 -2.19 -0.34
N ASN A 126 -3.21 -2.68 0.58
CA ASN A 126 -4.65 -2.87 0.39
C ASN A 126 -5.05 -3.78 -0.80
N HIS A 127 -4.15 -4.63 -1.30
CA HIS A 127 -4.46 -5.56 -2.40
C HIS A 127 -3.46 -6.73 -2.45
N GLY A 128 -3.63 -7.61 -3.41
CA GLY A 128 -2.70 -8.71 -3.70
C GLY A 128 -3.10 -10.00 -3.01
N ARG A 129 -2.29 -11.03 -3.28
CA ARG A 129 -2.58 -12.40 -2.80
C ARG A 129 -2.70 -12.44 -1.28
N THR A 130 -3.86 -12.92 -0.80
CA THR A 130 -4.15 -12.97 0.64
C THR A 130 -3.18 -13.86 1.42
N ASP A 131 -2.77 -15.00 0.85
CA ASP A 131 -1.85 -15.93 1.52
C ASP A 131 -0.41 -15.38 1.63
N SER A 132 -0.06 -14.30 0.92
CA SER A 132 1.20 -13.58 1.14
C SER A 132 1.25 -12.82 2.47
N THR A 133 0.14 -12.74 3.20
CA THR A 133 0.12 -12.32 4.62
C THR A 133 1.02 -13.21 5.47
N ASP A 134 1.20 -14.49 5.09
CA ASP A 134 2.11 -15.41 5.75
C ASP A 134 3.55 -15.25 5.25
N GLY A 135 4.32 -14.40 5.91
CA GLY A 135 5.70 -14.14 5.56
C GLY A 135 6.66 -15.31 5.79
N ARG A 136 6.20 -16.39 6.44
CA ARG A 136 6.97 -17.64 6.52
C ARG A 136 7.18 -18.26 5.13
N VAL A 137 6.21 -18.06 4.24
CA VAL A 137 6.22 -18.59 2.85
C VAL A 137 6.54 -17.50 1.84
N PHE A 138 6.05 -16.28 2.07
CA PHE A 138 6.23 -15.13 1.17
C PHE A 138 7.11 -14.04 1.81
N PRO A 139 8.42 -14.29 1.98
CA PRO A 139 9.28 -13.41 2.79
C PRO A 139 9.41 -11.99 2.25
N TYR A 140 9.16 -11.78 0.96
CA TYR A 140 9.32 -10.48 0.30
C TYR A 140 8.01 -9.87 -0.20
N VAL A 141 6.83 -10.39 0.17
CA VAL A 141 5.53 -9.84 -0.25
C VAL A 141 4.76 -9.34 0.96
N PHE A 142 4.39 -8.06 0.93
CA PHE A 142 3.77 -7.37 2.07
C PHE A 142 2.42 -6.75 1.65
N PRO A 143 1.29 -7.43 1.89
CA PRO A 143 -0.05 -6.86 1.70
C PRO A 143 -0.40 -5.93 2.87
N LEU A 144 0.37 -4.84 3.00
CA LEU A 144 0.26 -3.92 4.12
C LEU A 144 -1.14 -3.34 4.28
N LEU A 145 -1.56 -3.13 5.51
CA LEU A 145 -2.82 -2.58 5.99
C LEU A 145 -4.01 -3.51 5.82
N LEU A 146 -4.22 -4.09 4.65
CA LEU A 146 -5.43 -4.85 4.35
C LEU A 146 -5.22 -5.83 3.19
N ASN A 147 -5.50 -7.10 3.42
CA ASN A 147 -5.62 -8.09 2.34
C ASN A 147 -7.09 -8.25 1.89
N PRO A 148 -7.37 -8.87 0.73
CA PRO A 148 -8.73 -9.04 0.22
C PRO A 148 -9.69 -9.80 1.14
N TYR A 149 -9.20 -10.74 1.94
CA TYR A 149 -10.05 -11.50 2.87
C TYR A 149 -10.40 -10.69 4.10
N SER A 150 -9.44 -9.93 4.65
CA SER A 150 -9.69 -9.00 5.75
C SER A 150 -10.65 -7.89 5.33
N GLU A 151 -10.51 -7.37 4.10
CA GLU A 151 -11.47 -6.41 3.52
C GLU A 151 -12.88 -6.98 3.46
N THR A 152 -13.02 -8.18 2.91
CA THR A 152 -14.33 -8.85 2.78
C THR A 152 -14.96 -9.12 4.14
N SER A 153 -14.17 -9.59 5.12
CA SER A 153 -14.62 -9.77 6.51
C SER A 153 -15.12 -8.45 7.10
N GLY A 154 -14.36 -7.37 6.94
CA GLY A 154 -14.77 -6.04 7.42
C GLY A 154 -16.07 -5.55 6.77
N ILE A 155 -16.28 -5.78 5.47
CA ILE A 155 -17.53 -5.42 4.78
C ILE A 155 -18.71 -6.24 5.33
N VAL A 156 -18.54 -7.55 5.51
CA VAL A 156 -19.60 -8.43 6.03
C VAL A 156 -19.94 -8.04 7.47
N GLU A 157 -18.96 -7.76 8.33
CA GLU A 157 -19.17 -7.27 9.69
C GLU A 157 -19.92 -5.91 9.72
N TYR A 158 -19.57 -5.00 8.83
CA TYR A 158 -20.27 -3.73 8.71
C TYR A 158 -21.75 -3.90 8.30
N LEU A 159 -22.01 -4.77 7.29
CA LEU A 159 -23.37 -5.08 6.86
C LEU A 159 -24.15 -5.76 7.97
N ALA A 160 -23.53 -6.66 8.72
CA ALA A 160 -24.12 -7.29 9.90
C ALA A 160 -24.50 -6.27 10.97
N GLY A 161 -23.61 -5.31 11.25
CA GLY A 161 -23.89 -4.22 12.18
C GLY A 161 -25.11 -3.39 11.79
N ARG A 162 -25.31 -3.14 10.48
CA ARG A 162 -26.52 -2.46 9.97
C ARG A 162 -27.79 -3.26 10.14
N GLU A 163 -27.71 -4.57 10.15
CA GLU A 163 -28.86 -5.48 10.31
C GLU A 163 -29.10 -5.89 11.78
N GLY A 164 -28.19 -5.55 12.70
CA GLY A 164 -28.27 -5.90 14.12
C GLY A 164 -27.57 -7.18 14.52
N GLY A 165 -26.61 -7.64 13.72
CA GLY A 165 -25.69 -8.74 14.00
C GLY A 165 -25.54 -9.74 12.86
N LEU A 166 -24.50 -10.59 12.95
CA LEU A 166 -24.18 -11.59 11.91
C LEU A 166 -25.33 -12.55 11.62
N ASP A 167 -26.08 -12.98 12.66
CA ASP A 167 -27.23 -13.86 12.51
C ASP A 167 -28.38 -13.24 11.70
N ARG A 168 -28.43 -11.92 11.62
CA ARG A 168 -29.43 -11.17 10.84
C ARG A 168 -29.11 -11.10 9.34
N LEU A 169 -27.92 -11.51 8.94
CA LEU A 169 -27.59 -11.67 7.54
C LEU A 169 -28.25 -12.91 6.90
N LYS A 170 -28.70 -13.86 7.72
CA LYS A 170 -29.34 -15.08 7.22
C LYS A 170 -30.54 -14.75 6.31
N GLY A 171 -30.48 -15.27 5.10
CA GLY A 171 -31.52 -15.07 4.07
C GLY A 171 -31.39 -13.75 3.29
N LYS A 172 -30.53 -12.83 3.69
CA LYS A 172 -30.19 -11.63 2.89
C LYS A 172 -29.49 -12.01 1.61
N THR A 173 -29.59 -11.16 0.60
CA THR A 173 -28.89 -11.33 -0.69
C THR A 173 -27.91 -10.17 -0.89
N ILE A 174 -26.66 -10.50 -1.10
CA ILE A 174 -25.57 -9.56 -1.40
C ILE A 174 -25.11 -9.81 -2.84
N ALA A 175 -25.19 -8.81 -3.70
CA ALA A 175 -24.57 -8.87 -5.03
C ALA A 175 -23.17 -8.27 -4.94
N VAL A 176 -22.16 -8.99 -5.41
CA VAL A 176 -20.78 -8.51 -5.52
C VAL A 176 -20.51 -8.15 -6.97
N LEU A 177 -20.53 -6.87 -7.29
CA LEU A 177 -20.21 -6.35 -8.61
C LEU A 177 -18.70 -6.13 -8.68
N TYR A 178 -17.98 -7.03 -9.38
CA TYR A 178 -16.52 -7.05 -9.35
C TYR A 178 -15.87 -6.77 -10.71
N HIS A 179 -14.72 -6.16 -10.68
CA HIS A 179 -13.88 -5.86 -11.83
C HIS A 179 -13.33 -7.16 -12.45
N GLY A 180 -13.50 -7.36 -13.75
CA GLY A 180 -13.14 -8.59 -14.49
C GLY A 180 -11.62 -8.75 -14.69
N SER A 181 -10.86 -8.72 -13.60
CA SER A 181 -9.41 -8.88 -13.57
C SER A 181 -8.97 -9.72 -12.38
N PRO A 182 -7.70 -10.10 -12.26
CA PRO A 182 -7.20 -10.80 -11.07
C PRO A 182 -7.58 -10.09 -9.76
N TYR A 183 -7.48 -8.75 -9.73
CA TYR A 183 -7.89 -7.94 -8.59
C TYR A 183 -9.34 -8.16 -8.16
N GLY A 184 -10.29 -8.10 -9.10
CA GLY A 184 -11.71 -8.27 -8.77
C GLY A 184 -12.05 -9.67 -8.29
N LYS A 185 -11.33 -10.67 -8.77
CA LYS A 185 -11.57 -12.10 -8.49
C LYS A 185 -11.00 -12.58 -7.15
N GLU A 186 -10.11 -11.82 -6.50
CA GLU A 186 -9.49 -12.21 -5.24
C GLU A 186 -10.49 -12.48 -4.11
N THR A 187 -11.62 -11.79 -4.11
CA THR A 187 -12.63 -11.89 -3.03
C THR A 187 -13.71 -12.95 -3.26
N ILE A 188 -13.76 -13.59 -4.43
CA ILE A 188 -14.78 -14.61 -4.75
C ILE A 188 -14.81 -15.73 -3.69
N PRO A 189 -13.69 -16.43 -3.39
CA PRO A 189 -13.72 -17.57 -2.49
C PRO A 189 -14.14 -17.20 -1.06
N ILE A 190 -13.76 -16.00 -0.59
CA ILE A 190 -14.09 -15.60 0.77
C ILE A 190 -15.55 -15.17 0.91
N TYR A 191 -16.15 -14.53 -0.11
CA TYR A 191 -17.59 -14.26 -0.09
C TYR A 191 -18.40 -15.57 -0.08
N ASP A 192 -18.03 -16.58 -0.86
CA ASP A 192 -18.69 -17.87 -0.88
C ASP A 192 -18.60 -18.57 0.49
N LEU A 193 -17.43 -18.50 1.13
CA LEU A 193 -17.22 -19.07 2.46
C LEU A 193 -18.07 -18.37 3.52
N LEU A 194 -18.05 -17.03 3.57
CA LEU A 194 -18.80 -16.25 4.56
C LEU A 194 -20.31 -16.37 4.32
N ALA A 195 -20.74 -16.43 3.05
CA ALA A 195 -22.13 -16.68 2.70
C ALA A 195 -22.63 -18.03 3.27
N LYS A 196 -21.83 -19.09 3.10
CA LYS A 196 -22.14 -20.41 3.66
C LYS A 196 -22.14 -20.37 5.20
N ARG A 197 -21.21 -19.66 5.82
CA ARG A 197 -21.06 -19.58 7.28
C ARG A 197 -22.22 -18.83 7.95
N TYR A 198 -22.61 -17.70 7.38
CA TYR A 198 -23.62 -16.81 7.98
C TYR A 198 -25.02 -16.91 7.36
N GLY A 199 -25.18 -17.75 6.34
CA GLY A 199 -26.45 -18.07 5.73
C GLY A 199 -27.05 -16.99 4.82
N PHE A 200 -26.25 -16.00 4.37
CA PHE A 200 -26.67 -15.08 3.33
C PHE A 200 -26.44 -15.67 1.93
N LYS A 201 -27.13 -15.13 0.93
CA LYS A 201 -26.90 -15.47 -0.47
C LYS A 201 -25.93 -14.47 -1.08
N VAL A 202 -24.97 -14.95 -1.82
CA VAL A 202 -24.06 -14.12 -2.61
C VAL A 202 -24.27 -14.37 -4.10
N GLU A 203 -24.33 -13.29 -4.89
CA GLU A 203 -24.35 -13.31 -6.33
C GLU A 203 -23.15 -12.56 -6.86
N GLN A 204 -22.25 -13.25 -7.54
CA GLN A 204 -20.99 -12.71 -8.07
C GLN A 204 -21.20 -12.25 -9.50
N ILE A 205 -21.12 -10.95 -9.78
CA ILE A 205 -21.42 -10.33 -11.07
C ILE A 205 -20.17 -9.67 -11.63
N GLU A 206 -19.62 -10.25 -12.69
CA GLU A 206 -18.43 -9.71 -13.37
C GLU A 206 -18.77 -8.50 -14.24
N VAL A 207 -17.95 -7.47 -14.15
CA VAL A 207 -17.91 -6.35 -15.09
C VAL A 207 -16.61 -6.47 -15.89
N PRO A 208 -16.65 -6.72 -17.21
CA PRO A 208 -15.44 -6.70 -18.02
C PRO A 208 -14.67 -5.41 -17.86
N HIS A 209 -13.37 -5.51 -17.60
CA HIS A 209 -12.54 -4.30 -17.46
C HIS A 209 -12.35 -3.57 -18.81
N PRO A 210 -12.19 -2.26 -18.81
CA PRO A 210 -12.06 -1.35 -17.67
C PRO A 210 -13.36 -0.96 -16.96
N GLY A 211 -14.52 -1.46 -17.38
CA GLY A 211 -15.78 -1.23 -16.69
C GLY A 211 -16.60 -0.05 -17.18
N ASN A 212 -16.39 0.38 -18.44
CA ASN A 212 -17.14 1.48 -19.05
C ASN A 212 -18.61 1.14 -19.32
N GLU A 213 -18.93 -0.15 -19.52
CA GLU A 213 -20.28 -0.62 -19.87
C GLU A 213 -20.77 -1.60 -18.80
N GLN A 214 -21.86 -1.24 -18.10
CA GLN A 214 -22.37 -2.01 -16.97
C GLN A 214 -23.89 -2.16 -17.00
N GLN A 215 -24.55 -1.78 -18.10
CA GLN A 215 -26.01 -1.77 -18.19
C GLN A 215 -26.62 -3.17 -17.95
N SER A 216 -26.02 -4.22 -18.50
CA SER A 216 -26.49 -5.61 -18.34
C SER A 216 -26.39 -6.10 -16.90
N GLN A 217 -25.30 -5.77 -16.23
CA GLN A 217 -25.05 -6.12 -14.84
C GLN A 217 -26.06 -5.45 -13.90
N TRP A 218 -26.31 -4.15 -14.08
CA TRP A 218 -27.29 -3.43 -13.26
C TRP A 218 -28.73 -3.83 -13.55
N LEU A 219 -29.06 -4.24 -14.77
CA LEU A 219 -30.35 -4.86 -15.07
C LEU A 219 -30.50 -6.24 -14.40
N ALA A 220 -29.42 -7.03 -14.29
CA ALA A 220 -29.40 -8.26 -13.53
C ALA A 220 -29.60 -8.01 -12.03
N ILE A 221 -28.89 -7.02 -11.45
CA ILE A 221 -29.05 -6.58 -10.07
C ILE A 221 -30.49 -6.13 -9.80
N ARG A 222 -31.09 -5.35 -10.72
CA ARG A 222 -32.48 -4.93 -10.59
C ARG A 222 -33.48 -6.10 -10.54
N ARG A 223 -33.22 -7.15 -11.33
CA ARG A 223 -34.05 -8.40 -11.30
C ARG A 223 -33.82 -9.21 -10.05
N LEU A 224 -32.57 -9.31 -9.60
CA LEU A 224 -32.17 -10.02 -8.39
C LEU A 224 -32.75 -9.38 -7.13
N LYS A 225 -32.88 -8.04 -7.10
CA LYS A 225 -33.34 -7.23 -5.94
C LYS A 225 -32.53 -7.53 -4.67
N PRO A 226 -31.19 -7.45 -4.69
CA PRO A 226 -30.40 -7.77 -3.53
C PRO A 226 -30.64 -6.73 -2.40
N ASP A 227 -30.38 -7.14 -1.16
CA ASP A 227 -30.40 -6.22 -0.01
C ASP A 227 -29.27 -5.21 -0.11
N TYR A 228 -28.10 -5.66 -0.57
CA TYR A 228 -26.89 -4.83 -0.74
C TYR A 228 -26.15 -5.17 -2.04
N VAL A 229 -25.43 -4.18 -2.54
CA VAL A 229 -24.41 -4.37 -3.58
C VAL A 229 -23.06 -4.02 -2.99
N VAL A 230 -22.06 -4.90 -3.13
CA VAL A 230 -20.67 -4.58 -2.88
C VAL A 230 -20.03 -4.21 -4.22
N LEU A 231 -19.47 -3.01 -4.30
CA LEU A 231 -18.73 -2.55 -5.48
C LEU A 231 -17.24 -2.85 -5.30
N ARG A 232 -16.79 -3.97 -5.88
CA ARG A 232 -15.38 -4.35 -6.00
C ARG A 232 -14.82 -3.79 -7.31
N GLY A 233 -14.82 -2.47 -7.42
CA GLY A 233 -14.44 -1.73 -8.60
C GLY A 233 -13.06 -1.10 -8.54
N TRP A 234 -12.60 -0.59 -9.68
CA TRP A 234 -11.38 0.19 -9.82
C TRP A 234 -11.47 1.17 -10.99
N GLY A 235 -10.95 2.39 -10.80
CA GLY A 235 -10.86 3.41 -11.85
C GLY A 235 -12.22 3.80 -12.44
N VAL A 236 -12.33 3.87 -13.75
CA VAL A 236 -13.56 4.33 -14.44
C VAL A 236 -14.79 3.47 -14.14
N MET A 237 -14.61 2.23 -13.70
CA MET A 237 -15.72 1.37 -13.31
C MET A 237 -16.57 1.99 -12.18
N ASN A 238 -15.95 2.68 -11.23
CA ASN A 238 -16.61 3.19 -10.02
C ASN A 238 -17.66 4.27 -10.32
N PRO A 239 -17.34 5.40 -10.96
CA PRO A 239 -18.34 6.40 -11.29
C PRO A 239 -19.42 5.88 -12.27
N VAL A 240 -19.06 4.96 -13.17
CA VAL A 240 -20.02 4.34 -14.08
C VAL A 240 -21.00 3.44 -13.31
N ALA A 241 -20.52 2.67 -12.33
CA ALA A 241 -21.37 1.84 -11.46
C ALA A 241 -22.42 2.69 -10.73
N LEU A 242 -22.00 3.77 -10.07
CA LEU A 242 -22.90 4.65 -9.32
C LEU A 242 -23.94 5.31 -10.21
N LYS A 243 -23.53 5.84 -11.37
CA LYS A 243 -24.48 6.43 -12.35
C LYS A 243 -25.48 5.40 -12.89
N THR A 244 -25.02 4.19 -13.17
CA THR A 244 -25.88 3.14 -13.72
C THR A 244 -26.82 2.58 -12.65
N ALA A 245 -26.37 2.47 -11.40
CA ALA A 245 -27.20 2.16 -10.26
C ALA A 245 -28.38 3.14 -10.13
N GLN A 246 -28.09 4.43 -10.15
CA GLN A 246 -29.13 5.47 -10.07
C GLN A 246 -30.13 5.34 -11.23
N LYS A 247 -29.66 5.16 -12.47
CA LYS A 247 -30.53 4.99 -13.66
C LYS A 247 -31.43 3.77 -13.56
N THR A 248 -30.98 2.71 -12.90
CA THR A 248 -31.77 1.46 -12.70
C THR A 248 -32.60 1.47 -11.41
N GLY A 249 -32.54 2.56 -10.63
CA GLY A 249 -33.31 2.76 -9.42
C GLY A 249 -32.74 2.04 -8.19
N PHE A 250 -31.47 1.65 -8.20
CA PHE A 250 -30.83 1.06 -7.02
C PHE A 250 -30.25 2.19 -6.13
N PRO A 251 -30.59 2.23 -4.82
CA PRO A 251 -30.23 3.35 -3.96
C PRO A 251 -28.74 3.29 -3.57
N ALA A 252 -28.03 4.42 -3.68
CA ALA A 252 -26.60 4.54 -3.37
C ALA A 252 -26.26 4.09 -1.92
N GLY A 253 -27.14 4.37 -0.92
CA GLY A 253 -26.93 3.95 0.46
C GLY A 253 -27.00 2.45 0.74
N ARG A 254 -27.32 1.63 -0.28
CA ARG A 254 -27.21 0.16 -0.25
C ARG A 254 -26.03 -0.37 -1.05
N ILE A 255 -25.18 0.52 -1.57
CA ILE A 255 -23.92 0.16 -2.24
C ILE A 255 -22.80 0.38 -1.25
N VAL A 256 -21.99 -0.65 -1.03
CA VAL A 256 -20.79 -0.57 -0.20
C VAL A 256 -19.56 -0.79 -1.09
N GLY A 257 -18.75 0.25 -1.22
CA GLY A 257 -17.53 0.20 -1.99
C GLY A 257 -16.37 -0.43 -1.22
N ASN A 258 -15.46 -1.01 -1.96
CA ASN A 258 -14.19 -1.50 -1.44
C ASN A 258 -13.16 -0.34 -1.30
N VAL A 259 -11.96 -0.63 -0.81
CA VAL A 259 -10.89 0.37 -0.59
C VAL A 259 -10.35 1.04 -1.87
N TRP A 260 -10.72 0.54 -3.05
CA TRP A 260 -10.34 1.09 -4.35
C TRP A 260 -11.53 1.70 -5.11
N SER A 261 -12.63 1.96 -4.39
CA SER A 261 -13.80 2.67 -4.88
C SER A 261 -14.31 3.67 -3.83
N ASN A 262 -13.40 4.27 -3.08
CA ASN A 262 -13.67 5.04 -1.87
C ASN A 262 -13.14 6.48 -1.91
N SER A 263 -12.71 6.97 -3.08
CA SER A 263 -12.05 8.27 -3.19
C SER A 263 -12.93 9.33 -3.88
N GLU A 264 -12.54 10.58 -3.72
CA GLU A 264 -13.12 11.74 -4.40
C GLU A 264 -13.06 11.57 -5.91
N GLU A 265 -12.02 10.93 -6.44
CA GLU A 265 -11.84 10.58 -7.85
C GLU A 265 -12.91 9.62 -8.37
N ASP A 266 -13.54 8.86 -7.50
CA ASP A 266 -14.63 7.92 -7.84
C ASP A 266 -16.00 8.58 -7.76
N VAL A 267 -16.24 9.39 -6.73
CA VAL A 267 -17.57 9.91 -6.40
C VAL A 267 -17.88 11.27 -7.04
N ILE A 268 -16.88 12.17 -7.19
CA ILE A 268 -17.10 13.46 -7.82
C ILE A 268 -17.58 13.32 -9.27
N PRO A 269 -16.98 12.47 -10.12
CA PRO A 269 -17.49 12.24 -11.47
C PRO A 269 -18.88 11.60 -11.52
N ALA A 270 -19.28 10.90 -10.47
CA ALA A 270 -20.62 10.31 -10.37
C ALA A 270 -21.71 11.35 -10.02
N GLY A 271 -21.33 12.48 -9.40
CA GLY A 271 -22.23 13.56 -9.01
C GLY A 271 -23.29 13.11 -8.02
N GLU A 272 -24.54 13.52 -8.22
CA GLU A 272 -25.67 13.17 -7.34
C GLU A 272 -25.90 11.65 -7.19
N ALA A 273 -25.45 10.85 -8.16
CA ALA A 273 -25.56 9.39 -8.08
C ALA A 273 -24.73 8.78 -6.94
N ALA A 274 -23.71 9.49 -6.47
CA ALA A 274 -22.87 9.04 -5.37
C ALA A 274 -23.40 9.44 -3.98
N LYS A 275 -24.36 10.33 -3.88
CA LYS A 275 -24.83 10.82 -2.58
C LYS A 275 -25.45 9.70 -1.74
N GLY A 276 -24.91 9.51 -0.55
CA GLY A 276 -25.29 8.40 0.36
C GLY A 276 -24.50 7.10 0.15
N TYR A 277 -23.65 7.03 -0.87
CA TYR A 277 -22.74 5.90 -1.10
C TYR A 277 -21.79 5.70 0.08
N VAL A 278 -21.59 4.45 0.47
CA VAL A 278 -20.70 4.08 1.57
C VAL A 278 -19.51 3.31 1.02
N ALA A 279 -18.32 3.49 1.59
CA ALA A 279 -17.15 2.72 1.23
C ALA A 279 -16.26 2.42 2.44
N ILE A 280 -15.58 1.28 2.38
CA ILE A 280 -14.57 0.88 3.37
C ILE A 280 -13.27 1.68 3.14
N THR A 281 -12.55 1.98 4.22
CA THR A 281 -11.25 2.66 4.12
C THR A 281 -10.30 2.23 5.24
N THR A 282 -8.99 2.32 4.97
CA THR A 282 -7.90 2.13 5.94
C THR A 282 -7.29 3.43 6.41
N GLN A 283 -7.64 4.55 5.76
CA GLN A 283 -7.18 5.90 6.10
C GLN A 283 -8.27 6.93 5.84
N ALA A 284 -8.19 8.04 6.53
CA ALA A 284 -9.14 9.14 6.37
C ALA A 284 -8.81 10.04 5.17
N SER A 285 -9.84 10.70 4.62
CA SER A 285 -9.70 11.79 3.65
C SER A 285 -9.48 13.15 4.34
N GLY A 286 -9.10 14.13 3.55
CA GLY A 286 -8.94 15.53 3.97
C GLY A 286 -7.49 15.96 4.14
N ALA A 287 -7.27 17.27 4.02
CA ALA A 287 -5.96 17.88 4.10
C ALA A 287 -5.60 18.44 5.49
N GLN A 288 -6.47 18.26 6.50
CA GLN A 288 -6.31 18.86 7.83
C GLN A 288 -5.19 18.22 8.68
N TYR A 289 -4.66 17.09 8.28
CA TYR A 289 -3.63 16.36 9.04
C TYR A 289 -2.28 17.10 9.00
N PRO A 290 -1.55 17.18 10.12
CA PRO A 290 -0.27 17.92 10.19
C PRO A 290 0.72 17.50 9.09
N VAL A 291 0.86 16.20 8.80
CA VAL A 291 1.75 15.72 7.74
C VAL A 291 1.34 16.22 6.35
N ILE A 292 0.04 16.29 6.05
CA ILE A 292 -0.47 16.80 4.77
C ILE A 292 -0.25 18.33 4.69
N GLN A 293 -0.50 19.05 5.78
CA GLN A 293 -0.22 20.49 5.85
C GLN A 293 1.28 20.79 5.69
N GLU A 294 2.14 19.93 6.23
CA GLU A 294 3.57 20.06 6.06
C GLU A 294 4.01 19.79 4.61
N ILE A 295 3.44 18.79 3.93
CA ILE A 295 3.63 18.57 2.50
C ILE A 295 3.23 19.82 1.70
N VAL A 296 2.10 20.45 2.01
CA VAL A 296 1.69 21.68 1.33
C VAL A 296 2.77 22.74 1.46
N ARG A 297 3.22 23.04 2.69
CA ARG A 297 4.21 24.10 2.94
C ARG A 297 5.61 23.77 2.44
N ALA A 298 6.09 22.55 2.66
CA ALA A 298 7.47 22.19 2.39
C ALA A 298 7.71 21.68 0.96
N VAL A 299 6.67 21.23 0.28
CA VAL A 299 6.77 20.61 -1.07
C VAL A 299 6.01 21.45 -2.10
N TYR A 300 4.70 21.65 -1.93
CA TYR A 300 3.89 22.34 -2.94
C TYR A 300 4.17 23.84 -3.04
N ASP A 301 4.34 24.54 -1.92
CA ASP A 301 4.61 25.97 -1.92
C ASP A 301 6.04 26.30 -2.38
N LYS A 302 6.90 25.27 -2.47
CA LYS A 302 8.23 25.36 -3.07
C LYS A 302 8.29 24.86 -4.53
N GLY A 303 7.13 24.52 -5.13
CA GLY A 303 7.06 24.10 -6.52
C GLY A 303 7.51 22.64 -6.79
N ALA A 304 7.67 21.81 -5.74
CA ALA A 304 8.12 20.42 -5.85
C ALA A 304 6.98 19.39 -5.71
N GLY A 305 5.69 19.85 -5.63
CA GLY A 305 4.53 18.97 -5.52
C GLY A 305 4.28 18.14 -6.78
N ASN A 306 3.86 16.91 -6.57
CA ASN A 306 3.68 15.94 -7.67
C ASN A 306 2.29 15.96 -8.31
N LEU A 307 1.25 16.46 -7.63
CA LEU A 307 -0.08 16.63 -8.23
C LEU A 307 -0.20 17.97 -8.94
N ALA A 308 -0.56 17.94 -10.23
CA ALA A 308 -0.84 19.16 -10.99
C ALA A 308 -2.09 19.91 -10.45
N ASP A 309 -3.13 19.17 -10.04
CA ASP A 309 -4.31 19.75 -9.42
C ASP A 309 -4.20 19.69 -7.88
N ARG A 310 -3.88 20.83 -7.27
CA ARG A 310 -3.76 20.96 -5.80
C ARG A 310 -5.06 20.67 -5.04
N LYS A 311 -6.24 20.69 -5.70
CA LYS A 311 -7.52 20.32 -5.07
C LYS A 311 -7.59 18.86 -4.70
N ARG A 312 -6.74 18.03 -5.29
CA ARG A 312 -6.64 16.59 -4.98
C ARG A 312 -5.77 16.29 -3.76
N ILE A 313 -5.07 17.29 -3.21
CA ILE A 313 -4.29 17.12 -1.97
C ILE A 313 -5.27 16.79 -0.85
N GLY A 314 -5.05 15.67 -0.17
CA GLY A 314 -5.94 15.20 0.88
C GLY A 314 -7.09 14.31 0.39
N SER A 315 -7.23 14.04 -0.92
CA SER A 315 -8.13 12.98 -1.39
C SER A 315 -7.72 11.62 -0.81
N VAL A 316 -8.64 10.67 -0.74
CA VAL A 316 -8.37 9.34 -0.18
C VAL A 316 -7.16 8.68 -0.84
N TYR A 317 -7.04 8.75 -2.18
CA TYR A 317 -5.90 8.15 -2.88
C TYR A 317 -4.59 8.90 -2.65
N HIS A 318 -4.60 10.23 -2.57
CA HIS A 318 -3.42 11.00 -2.19
C HIS A 318 -2.95 10.64 -0.78
N ASN A 319 -3.88 10.60 0.18
CA ASN A 319 -3.56 10.25 1.56
C ASN A 319 -3.07 8.81 1.70
N LEU A 320 -3.60 7.87 0.90
CA LEU A 320 -3.08 6.50 0.84
C LEU A 320 -1.64 6.47 0.29
N GLY A 321 -1.34 7.28 -0.71
CA GLY A 321 0.02 7.45 -1.22
C GLY A 321 0.99 7.98 -0.16
N VAL A 322 0.57 9.01 0.59
CA VAL A 322 1.34 9.55 1.72
C VAL A 322 1.54 8.48 2.79
N LEU A 323 0.50 7.74 3.16
CA LEU A 323 0.58 6.64 4.11
C LEU A 323 1.54 5.54 3.64
N ASN A 324 1.47 5.16 2.36
CA ASN A 324 2.42 4.20 1.78
C ASN A 324 3.86 4.72 1.88
N GLY A 325 4.07 6.01 1.64
CA GLY A 325 5.35 6.68 1.85
C GLY A 325 5.84 6.58 3.30
N ILE A 326 4.95 6.87 4.25
CA ILE A 326 5.25 6.73 5.69
C ILE A 326 5.71 5.30 6.02
N LEU A 327 4.95 4.28 5.60
CA LEU A 327 5.27 2.88 5.93
C LEU A 327 6.61 2.45 5.32
N ASN A 328 6.87 2.80 4.06
CA ASN A 328 8.13 2.49 3.37
C ASN A 328 9.33 3.20 4.03
N VAL A 329 9.19 4.47 4.37
CA VAL A 329 10.27 5.26 5.01
C VAL A 329 10.53 4.79 6.44
N GLU A 330 9.49 4.46 7.21
CA GLU A 330 9.65 3.93 8.56
C GLU A 330 10.31 2.55 8.57
N ALA A 331 10.00 1.68 7.60
CA ALA A 331 10.70 0.41 7.45
C ALA A 331 12.20 0.61 7.18
N VAL A 332 12.56 1.57 6.30
CA VAL A 332 13.97 1.95 6.06
C VAL A 332 14.61 2.51 7.34
N ARG A 333 13.92 3.40 8.05
CA ARG A 333 14.44 4.01 9.30
C ARG A 333 14.73 2.95 10.35
N ILE A 334 13.78 2.04 10.61
CA ILE A 334 13.91 0.94 11.57
C ILE A 334 15.09 0.03 11.19
N ALA A 335 15.22 -0.30 9.91
CA ALA A 335 16.33 -1.12 9.42
C ALA A 335 17.68 -0.39 9.57
N GLN A 336 17.74 0.92 9.32
CA GLN A 336 18.98 1.70 9.51
C GLN A 336 19.41 1.78 10.98
N GLU A 337 18.49 1.83 11.92
CA GLU A 337 18.82 1.76 13.35
C GLU A 337 19.45 0.42 13.73
N ARG A 338 19.11 -0.64 13.01
CA ARG A 338 19.67 -1.99 13.24
C ARG A 338 20.97 -2.24 12.49
N PHE A 339 21.05 -1.82 11.22
CA PHE A 339 22.12 -2.18 10.29
C PHE A 339 23.08 -1.03 9.96
N GLY A 340 22.81 0.18 10.49
CA GLY A 340 23.61 1.39 10.28
C GLY A 340 23.00 2.38 9.28
N HIS A 341 23.33 3.65 9.44
CA HIS A 341 22.84 4.77 8.64
C HIS A 341 23.53 4.84 7.28
N ARG A 342 23.14 3.96 6.37
CA ARG A 342 23.70 3.78 5.03
C ARG A 342 22.63 3.31 4.06
N THR A 343 22.98 3.18 2.80
CA THR A 343 22.17 2.43 1.83
C THR A 343 21.99 0.99 2.30
N LEU A 344 20.76 0.55 2.37
CA LEU A 344 20.37 -0.79 2.82
C LEU A 344 20.18 -1.74 1.63
N THR A 345 20.39 -3.01 1.86
CA THR A 345 19.99 -4.10 0.96
C THR A 345 18.50 -4.43 1.10
N GLY A 346 17.94 -5.14 0.12
CA GLY A 346 16.54 -5.58 0.19
C GLY A 346 16.26 -6.52 1.37
N ASP A 347 17.22 -7.39 1.77
CA ASP A 347 17.10 -8.23 2.98
C ASP A 347 16.98 -7.39 4.25
N GLU A 348 17.76 -6.31 4.35
CA GLU A 348 17.72 -5.41 5.51
C GLU A 348 16.43 -4.60 5.54
N VAL A 349 15.94 -4.14 4.38
CA VAL A 349 14.65 -3.44 4.30
C VAL A 349 13.49 -4.40 4.58
N ARG A 350 13.54 -5.66 4.10
CA ARG A 350 12.58 -6.71 4.49
C ARG A 350 12.49 -6.84 6.01
N TRP A 351 13.63 -6.93 6.68
CA TRP A 351 13.68 -6.98 8.14
C TRP A 351 13.01 -5.75 8.76
N GLY A 352 13.23 -4.56 8.19
CA GLY A 352 12.57 -3.33 8.64
C GLY A 352 11.05 -3.39 8.52
N PHE A 353 10.50 -3.93 7.42
CA PHE A 353 9.06 -4.15 7.27
C PHE A 353 8.52 -5.16 8.29
N GLU A 354 9.21 -6.27 8.54
CA GLU A 354 8.80 -7.28 9.52
C GLU A 354 8.88 -6.78 10.98
N HIS A 355 9.54 -5.63 11.20
CA HIS A 355 9.63 -4.96 12.50
C HIS A 355 8.88 -3.62 12.52
N LEU A 356 8.05 -3.35 11.52
CA LEU A 356 7.29 -2.12 11.40
C LEU A 356 6.18 -2.07 12.47
N ARG A 357 6.44 -1.33 13.53
CA ARG A 357 5.52 -1.12 14.66
C ARG A 357 5.31 0.37 14.84
N LEU A 358 4.19 0.87 14.35
CA LEU A 358 3.77 2.25 14.51
C LEU A 358 2.60 2.28 15.50
N ASP A 359 2.91 2.56 16.75
CA ASP A 359 1.90 2.82 17.77
C ASP A 359 1.30 4.23 17.62
N GLU A 360 0.30 4.54 18.41
CA GLU A 360 -0.39 5.84 18.36
C GLU A 360 0.56 7.01 18.63
N ALA A 361 1.58 6.82 19.49
CA ALA A 361 2.56 7.87 19.79
C ALA A 361 3.44 8.14 18.56
N ARG A 362 3.91 7.08 17.87
CA ARG A 362 4.68 7.23 16.64
C ARG A 362 3.85 7.83 15.51
N VAL A 363 2.62 7.36 15.33
CA VAL A 363 1.68 7.93 14.34
C VAL A 363 1.45 9.43 14.60
N ALA A 364 1.29 9.82 15.85
CA ALA A 364 1.16 11.24 16.23
C ALA A 364 2.45 12.03 15.96
N ALA A 365 3.62 11.49 16.28
CA ALA A 365 4.92 12.12 16.02
C ALA A 365 5.19 12.32 14.52
N LEU A 366 4.66 11.45 13.66
CA LEU A 366 4.70 11.58 12.20
C LEU A 366 3.69 12.60 11.65
N GLY A 367 2.91 13.26 12.51
CA GLY A 367 1.87 14.20 12.10
C GLY A 367 0.64 13.55 11.47
N ALA A 368 0.48 12.25 11.65
CA ALA A 368 -0.54 11.43 10.99
C ALA A 368 -1.66 10.96 11.94
N LYS A 369 -1.75 11.53 13.15
CA LYS A 369 -2.82 11.20 14.11
C LYS A 369 -4.20 11.41 13.50
N GLY A 370 -5.02 10.37 13.51
CA GLY A 370 -6.35 10.36 12.93
C GLY A 370 -6.39 10.15 11.41
N LEU A 371 -5.23 10.14 10.74
CA LEU A 371 -5.15 9.78 9.32
C LEU A 371 -5.28 8.26 9.13
N PHE A 372 -4.59 7.48 9.94
CA PHE A 372 -4.68 6.01 9.93
C PHE A 372 -4.51 5.45 11.35
N HIS A 373 -4.83 4.16 11.51
CA HIS A 373 -4.66 3.44 12.77
C HIS A 373 -3.24 2.90 12.92
N SER A 374 -2.82 2.59 14.18
CA SER A 374 -1.57 1.89 14.46
C SER A 374 -1.41 0.62 13.61
N ILE A 375 -0.18 0.27 13.27
CA ILE A 375 0.14 -0.94 12.52
C ILE A 375 1.25 -1.73 13.23
N ASN A 376 1.14 -3.05 13.19
CA ASN A 376 2.17 -3.96 13.71
C ASN A 376 2.36 -5.11 12.73
N VAL A 377 3.44 -5.05 11.96
CA VAL A 377 3.84 -6.08 10.98
C VAL A 377 4.89 -6.98 11.61
N THR A 378 4.80 -8.27 11.35
CA THR A 378 5.75 -9.28 11.87
C THR A 378 6.10 -10.27 10.77
N CYS A 379 7.17 -11.04 10.94
CA CYS A 379 7.54 -12.12 10.03
C CYS A 379 6.36 -13.09 9.72
N ALA A 380 5.51 -13.39 10.70
CA ALA A 380 4.37 -14.28 10.52
C ALA A 380 3.10 -13.57 10.02
N ASN A 381 3.10 -12.25 9.96
CA ASN A 381 1.94 -11.46 9.53
C ASN A 381 2.38 -10.17 8.82
N HIS A 382 2.43 -10.23 7.50
CA HIS A 382 2.85 -9.12 6.64
C HIS A 382 1.75 -8.08 6.36
N GLU A 383 0.50 -8.32 6.79
CA GLU A 383 -0.60 -7.36 6.66
C GLU A 383 -0.61 -6.34 7.80
N GLY A 384 -0.34 -6.81 9.01
CA GLY A 384 -0.58 -6.09 10.24
C GLY A 384 -1.94 -6.43 10.85
N GLU A 385 -2.70 -5.42 11.31
CA GLU A 385 -3.96 -5.65 12.03
C GLU A 385 -5.19 -5.76 11.13
N GLY A 386 -5.13 -5.34 9.89
CA GLY A 386 -6.23 -5.39 8.92
C GLY A 386 -7.46 -4.56 9.33
N ARG A 387 -7.30 -3.53 10.19
CA ARG A 387 -8.42 -2.72 10.68
C ARG A 387 -8.95 -1.80 9.60
N VAL A 388 -10.28 -1.67 9.57
CA VAL A 388 -10.99 -0.84 8.61
C VAL A 388 -12.04 0.02 9.29
N THR A 389 -12.43 1.10 8.65
CA THR A 389 -13.60 1.89 9.00
C THR A 389 -14.42 2.17 7.75
N PHE A 390 -15.62 2.70 7.90
CA PHE A 390 -16.51 3.03 6.80
C PHE A 390 -16.78 4.52 6.76
N GLN A 391 -16.85 5.05 5.55
CA GLN A 391 -17.16 6.44 5.28
C GLN A 391 -18.32 6.54 4.31
N GLN A 392 -19.13 7.60 4.42
CA GLN A 392 -20.27 7.89 3.57
C GLN A 392 -20.05 9.21 2.84
N TRP A 393 -20.34 9.24 1.56
CA TRP A 393 -20.30 10.45 0.74
C TRP A 393 -21.60 11.25 0.90
N ASP A 394 -21.51 12.49 1.35
CA ASP A 394 -22.68 13.36 1.55
C ASP A 394 -23.05 14.20 0.31
N GLY A 395 -22.25 14.11 -0.75
CA GLY A 395 -22.33 14.91 -1.97
C GLY A 395 -21.22 15.94 -2.10
N ALA A 396 -20.45 16.19 -1.02
CA ALA A 396 -19.36 17.16 -0.97
C ALA A 396 -18.09 16.61 -0.30
N LYS A 397 -18.24 15.77 0.74
CA LYS A 397 -17.14 15.20 1.51
C LYS A 397 -17.46 13.82 2.04
N TRP A 398 -16.43 13.08 2.38
CA TRP A 398 -16.52 11.85 3.13
C TRP A 398 -16.71 12.12 4.64
N THR A 399 -17.58 11.35 5.26
CA THR A 399 -17.81 11.36 6.71
C THR A 399 -17.71 9.93 7.23
N VAL A 400 -16.90 9.70 8.26
CA VAL A 400 -16.79 8.38 8.90
C VAL A 400 -18.09 8.02 9.56
N VAL A 401 -18.59 6.80 9.32
CA VAL A 401 -19.91 6.30 9.76
C VAL A 401 -19.83 5.00 10.55
N SER A 402 -18.63 4.54 10.90
CA SER A 402 -18.44 3.38 11.78
C SER A 402 -17.23 3.58 12.69
N ASP A 403 -17.17 2.82 13.77
CA ASP A 403 -15.94 2.58 14.51
C ASP A 403 -14.95 1.75 13.65
N TRP A 404 -13.74 1.58 14.16
CA TRP A 404 -12.76 0.67 13.57
C TRP A 404 -13.17 -0.79 13.77
N ILE A 405 -13.32 -1.52 12.69
CA ILE A 405 -13.69 -2.93 12.64
C ILE A 405 -12.43 -3.75 12.44
N LYS A 406 -12.26 -4.80 13.24
CA LYS A 406 -11.21 -5.82 13.05
C LYS A 406 -11.76 -6.94 12.18
N PRO A 407 -10.96 -7.50 11.27
CA PRO A 407 -11.37 -8.71 10.54
C PRO A 407 -11.50 -9.91 11.49
N ASP A 408 -12.34 -10.86 11.13
CA ASP A 408 -12.48 -12.13 11.85
C ASP A 408 -11.25 -13.03 11.62
N TRP A 409 -10.16 -12.69 12.29
CA TRP A 409 -8.89 -13.43 12.21
C TRP A 409 -9.01 -14.89 12.62
N ALA A 410 -9.96 -15.23 13.50
CA ALA A 410 -10.19 -16.62 13.90
C ALA A 410 -10.67 -17.47 12.72
N THR A 411 -11.45 -16.88 11.83
CA THR A 411 -11.89 -17.53 10.56
C THR A 411 -10.82 -17.43 9.48
N LEU A 412 -10.19 -16.27 9.32
CA LEU A 412 -9.31 -16.01 8.17
C LEU A 412 -7.94 -16.69 8.29
N ARG A 413 -7.33 -16.69 9.48
CA ARG A 413 -5.97 -17.19 9.68
C ARG A 413 -5.76 -18.63 9.24
N PRO A 414 -6.62 -19.60 9.62
CA PRO A 414 -6.48 -20.98 9.16
C PRO A 414 -6.54 -21.15 7.63
N ILE A 415 -7.35 -20.31 6.95
CA ILE A 415 -7.50 -20.37 5.50
C ILE A 415 -6.23 -19.84 4.82
N ILE A 416 -5.71 -18.72 5.33
CA ILE A 416 -4.46 -18.12 4.85
C ILE A 416 -3.29 -19.10 5.01
N GLU A 417 -3.15 -19.71 6.17
CA GLU A 417 -2.09 -20.69 6.46
C GLU A 417 -2.23 -21.97 5.65
N ALA A 418 -3.44 -22.45 5.41
CA ALA A 418 -3.66 -23.60 4.54
C ALA A 418 -3.27 -23.29 3.06
N SER A 419 -3.62 -22.08 2.57
CA SER A 419 -3.26 -21.65 1.21
C SER A 419 -1.76 -21.46 1.06
N SER A 420 -1.10 -20.77 2.00
CA SER A 420 0.35 -20.58 1.97
C SER A 420 1.11 -21.90 2.07
N THR A 421 0.65 -22.83 2.90
CA THR A 421 1.24 -24.18 3.03
C THR A 421 1.10 -24.96 1.72
N ALA A 422 -0.07 -24.90 1.06
CA ALA A 422 -0.27 -25.53 -0.23
C ALA A 422 0.66 -24.95 -1.30
N TYR A 423 0.80 -23.62 -1.34
CA TYR A 423 1.74 -22.95 -2.23
C TYR A 423 3.18 -23.38 -1.96
N ALA A 424 3.61 -23.40 -0.69
CA ALA A 424 4.97 -23.84 -0.34
C ALA A 424 5.26 -25.25 -0.81
N LYS A 425 4.29 -26.16 -0.65
CA LYS A 425 4.41 -27.55 -1.13
C LYS A 425 4.52 -27.64 -2.65
N GLU A 426 3.67 -26.90 -3.37
CA GLU A 426 3.66 -26.87 -4.84
C GLU A 426 4.98 -26.36 -5.41
N HIS A 427 5.57 -25.35 -4.77
CA HIS A 427 6.81 -24.71 -5.21
C HIS A 427 8.09 -25.25 -4.55
N GLY A 428 7.97 -26.30 -3.73
CA GLY A 428 9.13 -26.90 -3.05
C GLY A 428 9.81 -25.98 -2.03
N LEU A 429 9.06 -25.04 -1.46
CA LEU A 429 9.59 -24.07 -0.49
C LEU A 429 9.54 -24.62 0.94
N THR A 430 10.56 -24.31 1.71
CA THR A 430 10.57 -24.55 3.16
C THR A 430 10.14 -23.27 3.88
N PRO A 431 9.03 -23.27 4.63
CA PRO A 431 8.62 -22.10 5.39
C PRO A 431 9.69 -21.70 6.42
N ARG A 432 9.88 -20.39 6.59
CA ARG A 432 10.81 -19.82 7.58
C ARG A 432 10.33 -20.07 9.02
N ASP A 433 11.27 -20.23 9.94
CA ASP A 433 11.00 -20.25 11.38
C ASP A 433 11.12 -18.83 11.95
N CYS A 434 10.04 -18.06 11.87
CA CYS A 434 9.96 -16.69 12.38
C CYS A 434 10.33 -16.61 13.89
N ALA A 435 9.96 -17.61 14.68
CA ALA A 435 10.28 -17.61 16.11
C ALA A 435 11.78 -17.81 16.38
N ALA A 436 12.45 -18.62 15.55
CA ALA A 436 13.90 -18.77 15.64
C ALA A 436 14.63 -17.49 15.20
N GLU A 437 14.15 -16.83 14.13
CA GLU A 437 14.71 -15.56 13.66
C GLU A 437 14.56 -14.46 14.72
N GLU A 438 13.39 -14.29 15.32
CA GLU A 438 13.15 -13.33 16.41
C GLU A 438 14.06 -13.58 17.62
N ARG A 439 14.27 -14.83 18.00
CA ARG A 439 15.21 -15.19 19.09
C ARG A 439 16.65 -14.83 18.74
N ALA A 440 17.09 -15.09 17.51
CA ALA A 440 18.43 -14.74 17.03
C ALA A 440 18.65 -13.22 17.04
N ASP A 441 17.67 -12.47 16.59
CA ASP A 441 17.69 -10.98 16.59
C ASP A 441 17.78 -10.42 18.00
N ALA A 442 16.99 -10.92 18.93
CA ALA A 442 17.03 -10.51 20.34
C ALA A 442 18.39 -10.78 21.00
N GLN A 443 19.06 -11.87 20.63
CA GLN A 443 20.39 -12.21 21.12
C GLN A 443 21.48 -11.30 20.54
N SER A 444 21.40 -11.00 19.23
CA SER A 444 22.37 -10.12 18.55
C SER A 444 22.26 -8.68 19.03
N GLY A 445 21.05 -8.17 19.28
CA GLY A 445 20.83 -6.85 19.86
C GLY A 445 21.40 -6.69 21.28
N LYS A 446 21.34 -7.76 22.11
CA LYS A 446 21.95 -7.78 23.43
C LYS A 446 23.50 -7.78 23.37
N ARG A 447 24.09 -8.46 22.39
CA ARG A 447 25.56 -8.45 22.19
C ARG A 447 26.05 -7.07 21.76
N ALA A 448 25.41 -6.44 20.78
CA ALA A 448 25.77 -5.09 20.34
C ALA A 448 25.67 -4.04 21.47
N ALA A 449 24.67 -4.16 22.37
CA ALA A 449 24.53 -3.27 23.53
C ALA A 449 25.57 -3.56 24.65
N ALA A 450 26.12 -4.78 24.71
CA ALA A 450 27.18 -5.16 25.67
C ALA A 450 28.57 -4.71 25.20
N ASP A 451 28.80 -4.68 23.88
CA ASP A 451 30.10 -4.27 23.29
C ASP A 451 30.29 -2.74 23.26
N VAL A 452 29.24 -1.97 23.57
CA VAL A 452 29.27 -0.47 23.64
C VAL A 452 29.46 0.03 25.08
N LYS A 453 29.50 -0.86 26.08
CA LYS A 453 29.83 -0.51 27.48
C LYS A 453 31.30 -0.84 27.81
#